data_c58347b7f5de7bec8dcfa2e2cd94104a
#
_entry.id   c58347b7f5de7bec8dcfa2e2cd94104a
#
_cell.length_a   1.000
_cell.length_b   1.000
_cell.length_c   1.000
_cell.angle_alpha   90.00
_cell.angle_beta   90.00
_cell.angle_gamma   90.00
#
_symmetry.space_group_name_H-M   'P 1'
#
loop_
_entity.id
_entity.type
_entity.pdbx_description
1 polymer ?
#
loop_
_entity_poly.entity_id
_entity_poly.type
_entity_poly.pdbx_seq_one_letter_code
_entity_poly.pdbx_strand_id
1 'polypeptide(L)'
;MNKKGYLTSTQNLSFESSKLLNEIDWFGFKQDNNEQDPVKKFKTKTDKLIHSDFVVADLNNLTTETAMELGIIYGIAYSKAVMDEMFSNTDYELQNQIKFLAKKHGLKDRDIYCLNSNKETLNKYVEGGLTCLDTFFANSMGEIEKECVNDLEYLNLISKYTSIEENMYILSDDEEEETWQLTIED
;
A
#
# COMPACT_ATOMS: atom_id res chain seq x y z
N MET A 1 10.43 -5.48 8.59
CA MET A 1 9.28 -4.65 9.05
C MET A 1 8.04 -5.24 8.43
N ASN A 2 7.02 -5.59 9.22
CA ASN A 2 5.79 -6.17 8.68
C ASN A 2 5.09 -5.17 7.75
N LYS A 3 4.44 -5.68 6.72
CA LYS A 3 3.54 -4.89 5.87
C LYS A 3 2.32 -4.45 6.69
N LYS A 4 1.67 -3.38 6.27
CA LYS A 4 0.49 -2.84 6.96
C LYS A 4 -0.76 -3.08 6.14
N GLY A 5 -1.78 -3.64 6.76
CA GLY A 5 -3.08 -3.87 6.15
C GLY A 5 -4.17 -3.02 6.79
N TYR A 6 -5.19 -2.65 6.02
CA TYR A 6 -6.36 -1.92 6.49
C TYR A 6 -7.65 -2.60 6.03
N LEU A 7 -8.59 -2.79 6.96
CA LEU A 7 -9.91 -3.33 6.67
C LEU A 7 -10.96 -2.21 6.82
N THR A 8 -11.65 -1.89 5.72
CA THR A 8 -12.65 -0.81 5.70
C THR A 8 -14.01 -1.25 6.26
N SER A 9 -14.19 -2.52 6.61
CA SER A 9 -15.46 -3.05 7.06
C SER A 9 -15.66 -2.89 8.56
N THR A 10 -16.89 -2.58 8.97
CA THR A 10 -17.35 -2.65 10.35
C THR A 10 -17.70 -4.08 10.79
N GLN A 11 -17.82 -5.01 9.85
CA GLN A 11 -18.07 -6.42 10.10
C GLN A 11 -16.75 -7.19 10.27
N ASN A 12 -16.83 -8.29 11.03
CA ASN A 12 -15.67 -9.14 11.30
C ASN A 12 -15.26 -9.92 10.04
N LEU A 13 -14.57 -9.27 9.10
CA LEU A 13 -13.83 -10.00 8.09
C LEU A 13 -12.78 -10.83 8.81
N SER A 14 -12.80 -12.14 8.64
CA SER A 14 -11.83 -13.05 9.25
C SER A 14 -10.96 -13.65 8.15
N PHE A 15 -9.64 -13.52 8.33
CA PHE A 15 -8.69 -14.28 7.52
C PHE A 15 -8.47 -15.65 8.13
N GLU A 16 -8.43 -16.68 7.30
CA GLU A 16 -8.06 -18.04 7.69
C GLU A 16 -6.55 -18.28 7.47
N SER A 17 -5.94 -17.50 6.58
CA SER A 17 -4.52 -17.61 6.26
C SER A 17 -3.65 -17.15 7.42
N SER A 18 -2.95 -18.09 8.07
CA SER A 18 -1.97 -17.79 9.12
C SER A 18 -0.81 -16.92 8.61
N LYS A 19 -0.45 -17.03 7.33
CA LYS A 19 0.59 -16.22 6.71
C LYS A 19 0.20 -14.73 6.70
N LEU A 20 -1.01 -14.40 6.24
CA LEU A 20 -1.49 -13.02 6.23
C LEU A 20 -1.61 -12.45 7.63
N LEU A 21 -2.02 -13.26 8.61
CA LEU A 21 -2.15 -12.82 10.00
C LEU A 21 -0.80 -12.58 10.69
N ASN A 22 0.26 -13.27 10.25
CA ASN A 22 1.59 -13.17 10.86
C ASN A 22 2.51 -12.14 10.17
N GLU A 23 2.35 -11.93 8.86
CA GLU A 23 3.27 -11.09 8.08
C GLU A 23 2.70 -9.69 7.80
N ILE A 24 1.40 -9.48 8.03
CA ILE A 24 0.73 -8.19 7.84
C ILE A 24 0.16 -7.71 9.17
N ASP A 25 0.50 -6.49 9.54
CA ASP A 25 -0.09 -5.80 10.69
C ASP A 25 -1.44 -5.18 10.26
N TRP A 26 -2.54 -5.89 10.53
CA TRP A 26 -3.88 -5.48 10.15
C TRP A 26 -4.46 -4.46 11.13
N PHE A 27 -4.95 -3.35 10.59
CA PHE A 27 -5.75 -2.35 11.28
C PHE A 27 -7.22 -2.44 10.82
N GLY A 28 -8.14 -2.09 11.70
CA GLY A 28 -9.58 -2.24 11.46
C GLY A 28 -10.17 -3.53 12.02
N PHE A 29 -9.34 -4.49 12.35
CA PHE A 29 -9.73 -5.76 12.95
C PHE A 29 -9.93 -5.59 14.47
N LYS A 30 -11.17 -5.42 14.94
CA LYS A 30 -11.56 -5.36 16.37
C LYS A 30 -10.90 -4.25 17.25
N GLN A 31 -10.05 -3.42 16.72
CA GLN A 31 -9.36 -2.39 17.49
C GLN A 31 -10.00 -1.03 17.24
N ASP A 32 -10.40 -0.32 18.25
CA ASP A 32 -10.82 1.08 18.29
C ASP A 32 -12.31 1.40 18.51
N ASN A 33 -13.04 0.53 19.19
CA ASN A 33 -14.32 0.99 19.76
C ASN A 33 -14.15 1.83 21.04
N ASN A 34 -12.92 2.02 21.53
CA ASN A 34 -12.66 2.70 22.80
C ASN A 34 -12.43 4.21 22.66
N GLU A 35 -12.13 4.73 21.44
CA GLU A 35 -11.99 6.18 21.25
C GLU A 35 -13.38 6.82 21.11
N GLN A 36 -13.74 7.63 22.10
CA GLN A 36 -15.03 8.33 22.13
C GLN A 36 -15.01 9.67 21.37
N ASP A 37 -13.83 10.28 21.17
CA ASP A 37 -13.69 11.51 20.41
C ASP A 37 -13.75 11.20 18.89
N PRO A 38 -14.81 11.63 18.18
CA PRO A 38 -14.97 11.31 16.76
C PRO A 38 -13.86 11.92 15.89
N VAL A 39 -13.29 13.06 16.28
CA VAL A 39 -12.19 13.69 15.52
C VAL A 39 -10.90 12.89 15.65
N LYS A 40 -10.58 12.42 16.84
CA LYS A 40 -9.41 11.57 17.08
C LYS A 40 -9.58 10.22 16.37
N LYS A 41 -10.76 9.63 16.49
CA LYS A 41 -11.08 8.37 15.81
C LYS A 41 -10.88 8.50 14.29
N PHE A 42 -11.42 9.56 13.68
CA PHE A 42 -11.26 9.82 12.25
C PHE A 42 -9.79 9.99 11.86
N LYS A 43 -9.04 10.83 12.58
CA LYS A 43 -7.61 11.07 12.31
C LYS A 43 -6.80 9.78 12.40
N THR A 44 -7.00 8.98 13.45
CA THR A 44 -6.28 7.72 13.65
C THR A 44 -6.58 6.72 12.54
N LYS A 45 -7.85 6.57 12.16
CA LYS A 45 -8.24 5.68 11.06
C LYS A 45 -7.66 6.13 9.72
N THR A 46 -7.77 7.43 9.41
CA THR A 46 -7.21 8.00 8.18
C THR A 46 -5.70 7.83 8.13
N ASP A 47 -4.98 8.07 9.23
CA ASP A 47 -3.54 7.84 9.30
C ASP A 47 -3.15 6.40 9.02
N LYS A 48 -3.87 5.44 9.60
CA LYS A 48 -3.65 4.01 9.34
C LYS A 48 -3.95 3.64 7.89
N LEU A 49 -5.03 4.16 7.34
CA LEU A 49 -5.44 3.92 5.96
C LEU A 49 -4.39 4.44 4.95
N ILE A 50 -3.93 5.69 5.11
CA ILE A 50 -2.96 6.29 4.20
C ILE A 50 -1.58 5.66 4.25
N HIS A 51 -1.22 5.01 5.38
CA HIS A 51 0.05 4.32 5.55
C HIS A 51 -0.03 2.80 5.33
N SER A 52 -1.21 2.26 4.97
CA SER A 52 -1.35 0.85 4.65
C SER A 52 -0.72 0.49 3.30
N ASP A 53 -0.26 -0.74 3.17
CA ASP A 53 0.22 -1.35 1.92
C ASP A 53 -0.92 -2.11 1.24
N PHE A 54 -1.78 -2.74 2.04
CA PHE A 54 -2.94 -3.52 1.60
C PHE A 54 -4.22 -2.93 2.16
N VAL A 55 -5.26 -2.86 1.33
CA VAL A 55 -6.61 -2.44 1.75
C VAL A 55 -7.63 -3.48 1.34
N VAL A 56 -8.44 -3.93 2.27
CA VAL A 56 -9.57 -4.84 1.98
C VAL A 56 -10.87 -4.14 2.31
N ALA A 57 -11.77 -4.06 1.33
CA ALA A 57 -13.08 -3.43 1.48
C ALA A 57 -14.21 -4.43 1.25
N ASP A 58 -15.22 -4.43 2.13
CA ASP A 58 -16.45 -5.18 1.95
C ASP A 58 -17.50 -4.30 1.26
N LEU A 59 -17.72 -4.55 -0.02
CA LEU A 59 -18.71 -3.84 -0.82
C LEU A 59 -20.13 -4.46 -0.73
N ASN A 60 -20.26 -5.68 -0.18
CA ASN A 60 -21.58 -6.28 0.04
C ASN A 60 -22.35 -5.49 1.11
N ASN A 61 -21.61 -4.88 2.05
CA ASN A 61 -22.14 -4.08 3.14
C ASN A 61 -21.53 -2.67 3.10
N LEU A 62 -21.66 -2.00 1.95
CA LEU A 62 -21.10 -0.67 1.75
C LEU A 62 -21.73 0.34 2.72
N THR A 63 -20.98 0.76 3.73
CA THR A 63 -21.38 1.81 4.66
C THR A 63 -20.89 3.18 4.18
N THR A 64 -21.46 4.26 4.73
CA THR A 64 -20.96 5.62 4.47
C THR A 64 -19.47 5.75 4.88
N GLU A 65 -19.05 5.09 5.94
CA GLU A 65 -17.66 5.06 6.41
C GLU A 65 -16.76 4.39 5.37
N THR A 66 -17.12 3.21 4.88
CA THR A 66 -16.38 2.50 3.84
C THR A 66 -16.30 3.33 2.55
N ALA A 67 -17.39 3.94 2.14
CA ALA A 67 -17.40 4.81 0.96
C ALA A 67 -16.48 6.02 1.11
N MET A 68 -16.44 6.62 2.30
CA MET A 68 -15.54 7.74 2.62
C MET A 68 -14.08 7.31 2.61
N GLU A 69 -13.74 6.15 3.19
CA GLU A 69 -12.39 5.59 3.20
C GLU A 69 -11.90 5.28 1.78
N LEU A 70 -12.74 4.69 0.93
CA LEU A 70 -12.43 4.47 -0.49
C LEU A 70 -12.25 5.80 -1.26
N GLY A 71 -13.06 6.82 -0.93
CA GLY A 71 -12.89 8.16 -1.49
C GLY A 71 -11.56 8.81 -1.10
N ILE A 72 -11.08 8.61 0.12
CA ILE A 72 -9.75 9.06 0.56
C ILE A 72 -8.65 8.37 -0.25
N ILE A 73 -8.74 7.05 -0.43
CA ILE A 73 -7.77 6.28 -1.23
C ILE A 73 -7.72 6.79 -2.67
N TYR A 74 -8.90 7.00 -3.29
CA TYR A 74 -8.99 7.55 -4.63
C TYR A 74 -8.34 8.94 -4.73
N GLY A 75 -8.62 9.82 -3.77
CA GLY A 75 -8.01 11.16 -3.71
C GLY A 75 -6.49 11.11 -3.60
N ILE A 76 -5.94 10.16 -2.84
CA ILE A 76 -4.50 9.95 -2.70
C ILE A 76 -3.89 9.46 -4.03
N ALA A 77 -4.49 8.46 -4.66
CA ALA A 77 -4.01 7.92 -5.94
C ALA A 77 -4.03 8.99 -7.05
N TYR A 78 -5.12 9.77 -7.11
CA TYR A 78 -5.22 10.91 -8.02
C TYR A 78 -4.13 11.95 -7.76
N SER A 79 -3.91 12.33 -6.49
CA SER A 79 -2.89 13.31 -6.12
C SER A 79 -1.49 12.82 -6.48
N LYS A 80 -1.22 11.52 -6.29
CA LYS A 80 0.05 10.91 -6.70
C LYS A 80 0.23 10.97 -8.23
N ALA A 81 -0.79 10.60 -9.00
CA ALA A 81 -0.72 10.64 -10.46
C ALA A 81 -0.45 12.06 -10.99
N VAL A 82 -1.12 13.08 -10.44
CA VAL A 82 -0.87 14.49 -10.78
C VAL A 82 0.57 14.90 -10.42
N MET A 83 1.05 14.49 -9.25
CA MET A 83 2.41 14.76 -8.82
C MET A 83 3.44 14.11 -9.76
N ASP A 84 3.27 12.84 -10.11
CA ASP A 84 4.16 12.11 -11.02
C ASP A 84 4.20 12.79 -12.41
N GLU A 85 3.06 13.28 -12.90
CA GLU A 85 3.00 14.03 -14.17
C GLU A 85 3.74 15.38 -14.07
N MET A 86 3.50 16.14 -13.00
CA MET A 86 4.14 17.45 -12.80
C MET A 86 5.67 17.37 -12.74
N PHE A 87 6.21 16.31 -12.17
CA PHE A 87 7.65 16.13 -11.98
C PHE A 87 8.31 15.18 -12.99
N SER A 88 7.57 14.69 -13.98
CA SER A 88 8.07 13.74 -15.00
C SER A 88 9.28 14.26 -15.79
N ASN A 89 9.42 15.58 -15.95
CA ASN A 89 10.50 16.23 -16.70
C ASN A 89 11.61 16.83 -15.81
N THR A 90 11.61 16.56 -14.51
CA THR A 90 12.69 16.99 -13.61
C THR A 90 13.87 16.01 -13.67
N ASP A 91 15.02 16.41 -13.11
CA ASP A 91 16.16 15.50 -13.01
C ASP A 91 15.86 14.30 -12.09
N TYR A 92 16.60 13.22 -12.29
CA TYR A 92 16.37 11.93 -11.62
C TYR A 92 16.51 12.03 -10.08
N GLU A 93 17.47 12.81 -9.59
CA GLU A 93 17.72 12.96 -8.15
C GLU A 93 16.54 13.67 -7.47
N LEU A 94 16.06 14.76 -8.07
CA LEU A 94 14.89 15.49 -7.59
C LEU A 94 13.63 14.62 -7.61
N GLN A 95 13.42 13.84 -8.67
CA GLN A 95 12.31 12.89 -8.74
C GLN A 95 12.36 11.88 -7.58
N ASN A 96 13.52 11.33 -7.27
CA ASN A 96 13.67 10.36 -6.18
C ASN A 96 13.41 11.01 -4.80
N GLN A 97 13.88 12.23 -4.58
CA GLN A 97 13.60 12.96 -3.35
C GLN A 97 12.10 13.23 -3.18
N ILE A 98 11.41 13.63 -4.25
CA ILE A 98 9.96 13.87 -4.25
C ILE A 98 9.21 12.56 -3.96
N LYS A 99 9.55 11.46 -4.64
CA LYS A 99 8.94 10.14 -4.40
C LYS A 99 9.16 9.65 -2.97
N PHE A 100 10.34 9.86 -2.42
CA PHE A 100 10.63 9.52 -1.03
C PHE A 100 9.75 10.32 -0.05
N LEU A 101 9.65 11.63 -0.24
CA LEU A 101 8.80 12.49 0.59
C LEU A 101 7.31 12.12 0.44
N ALA A 102 6.85 11.90 -0.77
CA ALA A 102 5.49 11.48 -1.06
C ALA A 102 5.13 10.19 -0.33
N LYS A 103 5.99 9.16 -0.44
CA LYS A 103 5.82 7.88 0.26
C LYS A 103 5.80 8.05 1.79
N LYS A 104 6.66 8.93 2.33
CA LYS A 104 6.70 9.23 3.77
C LYS A 104 5.38 9.84 4.26
N HIS A 105 4.67 10.58 3.42
CA HIS A 105 3.38 11.19 3.72
C HIS A 105 2.17 10.38 3.22
N GLY A 106 2.38 9.11 2.87
CA GLY A 106 1.30 8.20 2.48
C GLY A 106 0.83 8.30 1.03
N LEU A 107 1.48 9.13 0.20
CA LEU A 107 1.26 9.16 -1.25
C LEU A 107 2.05 8.01 -1.91
N LYS A 108 1.53 6.80 -1.78
CA LYS A 108 2.13 5.57 -2.32
C LYS A 108 1.07 4.69 -2.96
N ASP A 109 1.51 3.81 -3.84
CA ASP A 109 0.66 2.74 -4.36
C ASP A 109 0.34 1.74 -3.25
N ARG A 110 -0.80 1.10 -3.38
CA ARG A 110 -1.29 0.07 -2.47
C ARG A 110 -2.18 -0.91 -3.20
N ASP A 111 -2.18 -2.13 -2.73
CA ASP A 111 -3.02 -3.17 -3.28
C ASP A 111 -4.41 -3.08 -2.64
N ILE A 112 -5.45 -3.02 -3.47
CA ILE A 112 -6.84 -2.84 -3.03
C ILE A 112 -7.64 -4.05 -3.44
N TYR A 113 -8.28 -4.68 -2.46
CA TYR A 113 -9.12 -5.87 -2.64
C TYR A 113 -10.54 -5.55 -2.20
N CYS A 114 -11.49 -5.80 -3.06
CA CYS A 114 -12.89 -5.56 -2.79
C CYS A 114 -13.69 -6.85 -2.81
N LEU A 115 -14.29 -7.20 -1.66
CA LEU A 115 -15.27 -8.27 -1.58
C LEU A 115 -16.60 -7.78 -2.17
N ASN A 116 -17.01 -8.36 -3.29
CA ASN A 116 -18.26 -8.07 -3.96
C ASN A 116 -18.88 -9.35 -4.53
N SER A 117 -19.56 -10.10 -3.69
CA SER A 117 -20.23 -11.35 -4.09
C SER A 117 -21.47 -11.12 -4.96
N ASN A 118 -21.96 -9.90 -5.05
CA ASN A 118 -23.12 -9.54 -5.88
C ASN A 118 -22.80 -8.34 -6.78
N LYS A 119 -22.14 -8.61 -7.91
CA LYS A 119 -21.69 -7.59 -8.88
C LYS A 119 -22.83 -6.70 -9.43
N GLU A 120 -24.07 -7.19 -9.41
CA GLU A 120 -25.22 -6.45 -9.95
C GLU A 120 -25.67 -5.29 -9.05
N THR A 121 -25.28 -5.29 -7.78
CA THR A 121 -25.72 -4.27 -6.80
C THR A 121 -24.76 -3.09 -6.68
N LEU A 122 -23.54 -3.20 -7.21
CA LEU A 122 -22.58 -2.12 -7.11
C LEU A 122 -22.96 -0.97 -8.05
N ASN A 123 -23.00 0.24 -7.50
CA ASN A 123 -23.21 1.45 -8.29
C ASN A 123 -22.08 1.60 -9.32
N LYS A 124 -22.44 1.75 -10.62
CA LYS A 124 -21.46 1.86 -11.72
C LYS A 124 -20.43 2.98 -11.55
N TYR A 125 -20.79 4.05 -10.85
CA TYR A 125 -19.87 5.14 -10.52
C TYR A 125 -18.78 4.68 -9.52
N VAL A 126 -19.17 3.94 -8.50
CA VAL A 126 -18.24 3.37 -7.51
C VAL A 126 -17.35 2.32 -8.17
N GLU A 127 -17.93 1.44 -8.99
CA GLU A 127 -17.20 0.43 -9.77
C GLU A 127 -16.15 1.09 -10.67
N GLY A 128 -16.53 2.13 -11.42
CA GLY A 128 -15.62 2.87 -12.28
C GLY A 128 -14.45 3.51 -11.51
N GLY A 129 -14.74 4.13 -10.37
CA GLY A 129 -13.72 4.72 -9.49
C GLY A 129 -12.74 3.67 -8.95
N LEU A 130 -13.23 2.52 -8.52
CA LEU A 130 -12.41 1.42 -8.02
C LEU A 130 -11.59 0.77 -9.14
N THR A 131 -12.14 0.64 -10.34
CA THR A 131 -11.40 0.14 -11.51
C THR A 131 -10.22 1.06 -11.86
N CYS A 132 -10.38 2.38 -11.73
CA CYS A 132 -9.27 3.33 -11.92
C CYS A 132 -8.15 3.18 -10.87
N LEU A 133 -8.40 2.50 -9.76
CA LEU A 133 -7.43 2.21 -8.70
C LEU A 133 -6.74 0.85 -8.85
N ASP A 134 -6.94 0.17 -9.97
CA ASP A 134 -6.43 -1.19 -10.20
C ASP A 134 -6.86 -2.18 -9.10
N THR A 135 -8.14 -2.11 -8.73
CA THR A 135 -8.71 -2.88 -7.62
C THR A 135 -9.00 -4.32 -8.03
N PHE A 136 -8.59 -5.27 -7.22
CA PHE A 136 -8.98 -6.67 -7.35
C PHE A 136 -10.39 -6.90 -6.77
N PHE A 137 -11.31 -7.37 -7.58
CA PHE A 137 -12.68 -7.71 -7.15
C PHE A 137 -12.82 -9.22 -6.95
N ALA A 138 -13.22 -9.62 -5.75
CA ALA A 138 -13.41 -11.00 -5.36
C ALA A 138 -14.86 -11.30 -4.98
N ASN A 139 -15.29 -12.54 -5.21
CA ASN A 139 -16.61 -13.01 -4.78
C ASN A 139 -16.58 -13.60 -3.36
N SER A 140 -15.40 -13.92 -2.85
CA SER A 140 -15.22 -14.53 -1.53
C SER A 140 -13.95 -14.03 -0.84
N MET A 141 -13.91 -14.16 0.48
CA MET A 141 -12.69 -13.87 1.26
C MET A 141 -11.53 -14.80 0.89
N GLY A 142 -11.79 -16.06 0.55
CA GLY A 142 -10.76 -16.99 0.12
C GLY A 142 -10.05 -16.56 -1.17
N GLU A 143 -10.75 -15.90 -2.11
CA GLU A 143 -10.12 -15.30 -3.30
C GLU A 143 -9.23 -14.12 -2.91
N ILE A 144 -9.69 -13.25 -2.00
CA ILE A 144 -8.88 -12.13 -1.47
C ILE A 144 -7.63 -12.65 -0.79
N GLU A 145 -7.76 -13.65 0.08
CA GLU A 145 -6.62 -14.23 0.80
C GLU A 145 -5.56 -14.80 -0.15
N LYS A 146 -6.00 -15.50 -1.18
CA LYS A 146 -5.10 -16.07 -2.18
C LYS A 146 -4.32 -14.98 -2.91
N GLU A 147 -4.99 -13.93 -3.34
CA GLU A 147 -4.34 -12.82 -4.06
C GLU A 147 -3.43 -12.03 -3.14
N CYS A 148 -3.87 -11.68 -1.93
CA CYS A 148 -3.00 -11.02 -0.94
C CYS A 148 -1.72 -11.83 -0.64
N VAL A 149 -1.80 -13.17 -0.61
CA VAL A 149 -0.61 -14.01 -0.41
C VAL A 149 0.33 -13.92 -1.60
N ASN A 150 -0.19 -13.95 -2.83
CA ASN A 150 0.60 -13.81 -4.04
C ASN A 150 1.35 -12.46 -4.07
N ASP A 151 0.64 -11.37 -3.80
CA ASP A 151 1.20 -10.03 -3.81
C ASP A 151 2.24 -9.85 -2.69
N LEU A 152 1.97 -10.40 -1.50
CA LEU A 152 2.91 -10.40 -0.40
C LEU A 152 4.21 -11.16 -0.76
N GLU A 153 4.10 -12.31 -1.42
CA GLU A 153 5.26 -13.08 -1.88
C GLU A 153 6.06 -12.31 -2.93
N TYR A 154 5.37 -11.68 -3.88
CA TYR A 154 5.99 -10.83 -4.89
C TYR A 154 6.73 -9.64 -4.29
N LEU A 155 6.12 -8.92 -3.35
CA LEU A 155 6.74 -7.80 -2.65
C LEU A 155 7.96 -8.23 -1.81
N ASN A 156 7.90 -9.40 -1.17
CA ASN A 156 9.02 -9.96 -0.43
C ASN A 156 10.17 -10.36 -1.36
N LEU A 157 9.85 -10.88 -2.55
CA LEU A 157 10.84 -11.22 -3.56
C LEU A 157 11.57 -9.97 -4.07
N ILE A 158 10.83 -8.92 -4.47
CA ILE A 158 11.40 -7.64 -4.91
C ILE A 158 12.31 -7.06 -3.84
N SER A 159 11.84 -6.98 -2.61
CA SER A 159 12.62 -6.44 -1.48
C SER A 159 13.95 -7.17 -1.28
N LYS A 160 13.98 -8.48 -1.53
CA LYS A 160 15.20 -9.28 -1.46
C LYS A 160 16.17 -8.94 -2.61
N TYR A 161 15.67 -8.77 -3.82
CA TYR A 161 16.52 -8.42 -4.96
C TYR A 161 17.09 -7.00 -4.85
N THR A 162 16.29 -6.03 -4.44
CA THR A 162 16.75 -4.64 -4.23
C THR A 162 17.86 -4.57 -3.19
N SER A 163 17.74 -5.33 -2.10
CA SER A 163 18.79 -5.38 -1.06
C SER A 163 20.08 -6.04 -1.54
N ILE A 164 20.04 -6.93 -2.52
CA ILE A 164 21.22 -7.55 -3.12
C ILE A 164 21.93 -6.54 -4.05
N GLU A 165 21.16 -5.80 -4.87
CA GLU A 165 21.72 -4.76 -5.74
C GLU A 165 22.39 -3.64 -4.93
N GLU A 166 21.77 -3.13 -3.89
CA GLU A 166 22.37 -2.12 -2.99
C GLU A 166 23.69 -2.60 -2.38
N ASN A 167 23.77 -3.87 -1.94
CA ASN A 167 25.01 -4.43 -1.40
C ASN A 167 26.09 -4.63 -2.47
N MET A 168 25.73 -4.91 -3.72
CA MET A 168 26.70 -5.03 -4.82
C MET A 168 27.33 -3.68 -5.18
N TYR A 169 26.55 -2.59 -5.16
CA TYR A 169 27.09 -1.24 -5.41
C TYR A 169 28.06 -0.81 -4.32
N ILE A 170 27.78 -1.07 -3.05
CA ILE A 170 28.68 -0.75 -1.93
C ILE A 170 30.01 -1.49 -2.08
N LEU A 171 30.01 -2.76 -2.49
CA LEU A 171 31.24 -3.54 -2.68
C LEU A 171 32.06 -3.09 -3.89
N SER A 172 31.44 -2.52 -4.94
CA SER A 172 32.16 -2.02 -6.10
C SER A 172 32.85 -0.67 -5.84
N ASP A 173 32.25 0.18 -5.00
CA ASP A 173 32.85 1.46 -4.63
C ASP A 173 34.09 1.29 -3.74
N ASP A 174 34.10 0.29 -2.86
CA ASP A 174 35.27 -0.01 -2.01
C ASP A 174 36.46 -0.57 -2.81
N GLU A 175 36.23 -1.29 -3.92
CA GLU A 175 37.31 -1.78 -4.78
C GLU A 175 37.95 -0.69 -5.66
N GLU A 176 37.21 0.34 -6.05
CA GLU A 176 37.75 1.46 -6.84
C GLU A 176 38.63 2.40 -5.99
N GLU A 177 38.38 2.61 -4.71
CA GLU A 177 39.22 3.44 -3.86
C GLU A 177 40.58 2.79 -3.56
N GLU A 178 40.69 1.47 -3.46
CA GLU A 178 41.97 0.79 -3.26
C GLU A 178 42.90 0.84 -4.50
N THR A 179 42.35 0.91 -5.70
CA THR A 179 43.13 0.99 -6.95
C THR A 179 43.74 2.37 -7.21
N TRP A 180 43.17 3.45 -6.68
CA TRP A 180 43.68 4.81 -6.86
C TRP A 180 44.82 5.17 -5.88
N GLN A 181 45.00 4.45 -4.75
CA GLN A 181 46.07 4.70 -3.82
C GLN A 181 47.41 4.05 -4.22
N LEU A 182 47.41 3.11 -5.16
CA LEU A 182 48.64 2.40 -5.60
C LEU A 182 49.38 3.05 -6.77
N THR A 183 48.90 4.19 -7.33
CA THR A 183 49.48 4.83 -8.52
C THR A 183 50.17 6.18 -8.24
N ILE A 184 50.42 6.56 -6.97
CA ILE A 184 51.04 7.86 -6.62
C ILE A 184 52.38 7.70 -5.87
N GLU A 185 52.96 6.50 -5.80
CA GLU A 185 54.35 6.33 -5.31
C GLU A 185 55.22 5.67 -6.39
N ASP A 186 55.78 6.54 -7.29
CA ASP A 186 57.10 6.39 -7.94
C ASP A 186 57.55 7.71 -8.55
#